data_18848a7f601f2716815a1c746e4da483
#
_entry.id   18848a7f601f2716815a1c746e4da483
#
_cell.length_a   1.000
_cell.length_b   1.000
_cell.length_c   1.000
_cell.angle_alpha   90.00
_cell.angle_beta   90.00
_cell.angle_gamma   90.00
#
_symmetry.space_group_name_H-M   'P 1'
#
loop_
_entity.id
_entity.type
_entity.pdbx_description
1 polymer ?
#
loop_
_entity_poly.entity_id
_entity_poly.type
_entity_poly.pdbx_seq_one_letter_code
_entity_poly.pdbx_strand_id
1 'polypeptide(L)'
;YNVGKWIKLVYNYIIECLNDAIVVYDDVIAEKAIDWIENHCFHVEGPLAPGPFKLELWQKAMIAAMFGLLDQETGNRQFREIVLVIARKNGKSLLASAIANYMLQVDGGYGARIYNVAPKLDQAAIVYDNTWTMIQLDPDWKERRAAVQAARESHRAAEDDPKNVKHRQSDLFLPGTNSTMKKVAFSAKKSDGFNPSLVICDEVAAWEGDKGLKQYEVMKSGMGSRPEPIMLSCTTSGYINDSVYDELIARGTALLQGNSGEKRFLPFFYMIDDITKWDNIEELEKANPNLGVSVTKDYLLEEIEVARGSASRQSEFICKYACLKQNSSLAWLPAEVVENVCGEEIRLEDFKGCYCVAGIDLSQTTDLTAACAVIEKDGKLNVISHFWLPAAKIDEAVQRDGLPYYSYIDRGFMSPSGDNFVDYHDCYNWMVNLVQEYEILPLKVGYDRYSAQYLIQDLDAFGFHTDDVFQGDNLWPIMQELEGVMKDGGINFGDNQIIKAHLLNAAVKMNVERGRGRLVKLSPNAHIDGVAALLDALTVRAKYYSEINEQLKN
;
A
#
# COMPACT_ATOMS: atom_id res chain seq x y z
N TYR A 1 -28.31 -4.53 2.03
CA TYR A 1 -26.86 -4.62 1.88
C TYR A 1 -26.18 -4.58 3.24
N ASN A 2 -25.24 -5.52 3.48
CA ASN A 2 -24.36 -5.50 4.61
C ASN A 2 -23.14 -4.64 4.24
N VAL A 3 -23.08 -3.38 4.72
CA VAL A 3 -22.02 -2.43 4.37
C VAL A 3 -21.11 -2.15 5.55
N GLY A 4 -19.79 -2.03 5.26
CA GLY A 4 -18.76 -1.72 6.24
C GLY A 4 -18.84 -0.28 6.76
N LYS A 5 -18.06 -0.01 7.82
CA LYS A 5 -18.02 1.30 8.49
C LYS A 5 -17.67 2.45 7.54
N TRP A 6 -16.73 2.23 6.62
CA TRP A 6 -16.25 3.29 5.73
C TRP A 6 -17.31 3.70 4.70
N ILE A 7 -18.11 2.73 4.21
CA ILE A 7 -19.23 3.02 3.31
C ILE A 7 -20.35 3.79 4.05
N LYS A 8 -20.62 3.45 5.31
CA LYS A 8 -21.53 4.25 6.14
C LYS A 8 -21.02 5.67 6.35
N LEU A 9 -19.74 5.83 6.62
CA LEU A 9 -19.13 7.14 6.85
C LEU A 9 -19.14 8.02 5.57
N VAL A 10 -18.86 7.47 4.39
CA VAL A 10 -18.89 8.28 3.15
C VAL A 10 -20.30 8.77 2.82
N TYR A 11 -21.34 7.94 3.04
CA TYR A 11 -22.71 8.41 2.84
C TYR A 11 -23.17 9.40 3.92
N ASN A 12 -22.73 9.24 5.18
CA ASN A 12 -22.94 10.26 6.21
C ASN A 12 -22.28 11.58 5.84
N TYR A 13 -21.05 11.55 5.34
CA TYR A 13 -20.35 12.75 4.84
C TYR A 13 -21.11 13.42 3.70
N ILE A 14 -21.65 12.66 2.74
CA ILE A 14 -22.50 13.21 1.65
C ILE A 14 -23.74 13.87 2.24
N ILE A 15 -24.41 13.24 3.21
CA ILE A 15 -25.60 13.79 3.88
C ILE A 15 -25.26 15.08 4.63
N GLU A 16 -24.14 15.14 5.30
CA GLU A 16 -23.64 16.36 5.98
C GLU A 16 -23.41 17.47 4.96
N CYS A 17 -22.74 17.20 3.84
CA CYS A 17 -22.54 18.19 2.76
C CYS A 17 -23.86 18.72 2.18
N LEU A 18 -24.88 17.87 2.06
CA LEU A 18 -26.22 18.27 1.61
C LEU A 18 -26.94 19.13 2.67
N ASN A 19 -26.86 18.75 3.94
CA ASN A 19 -27.50 19.49 5.04
C ASN A 19 -26.85 20.87 5.26
N ASP A 20 -25.55 20.97 5.09
CA ASP A 20 -24.78 22.21 5.22
C ASP A 20 -24.86 23.10 3.96
N ALA A 21 -25.65 22.69 2.97
CA ALA A 21 -25.79 23.36 1.67
C ALA A 21 -24.45 23.60 0.94
N ILE A 22 -23.47 22.73 1.16
CA ILE A 22 -22.20 22.73 0.42
C ILE A 22 -22.44 22.19 -1.00
N VAL A 23 -23.31 21.20 -1.11
CA VAL A 23 -23.70 20.56 -2.38
C VAL A 23 -25.20 20.55 -2.55
N VAL A 24 -25.63 20.50 -3.81
CA VAL A 24 -27.01 20.21 -4.21
C VAL A 24 -27.02 18.90 -5.02
N TYR A 25 -28.05 18.11 -4.84
CA TYR A 25 -28.23 16.88 -5.62
C TYR A 25 -29.18 17.16 -6.80
N ASP A 26 -28.66 16.90 -8.00
CA ASP A 26 -29.42 16.95 -9.26
C ASP A 26 -29.72 15.51 -9.71
N ASP A 27 -30.95 15.08 -9.52
CA ASP A 27 -31.41 13.74 -9.86
C ASP A 27 -31.44 13.51 -11.38
N VAL A 28 -31.75 14.56 -12.17
CA VAL A 28 -31.79 14.46 -13.63
C VAL A 28 -30.42 14.15 -14.22
N ILE A 29 -29.39 14.81 -13.72
CA ILE A 29 -28.00 14.53 -14.14
C ILE A 29 -27.55 13.12 -13.69
N ALA A 30 -27.90 12.73 -12.48
CA ALA A 30 -27.57 11.42 -11.93
C ALA A 30 -28.24 10.29 -12.72
N GLU A 31 -29.57 10.40 -12.93
CA GLU A 31 -30.34 9.40 -13.68
C GLU A 31 -29.91 9.32 -15.14
N LYS A 32 -29.63 10.46 -15.78
CA LYS A 32 -29.08 10.49 -17.14
C LYS A 32 -27.81 9.66 -17.28
N ALA A 33 -26.91 9.75 -16.34
CA ALA A 33 -25.66 8.97 -16.37
C ALA A 33 -25.92 7.46 -16.18
N ILE A 34 -26.78 7.10 -15.21
CA ILE A 34 -27.18 5.73 -14.92
C ILE A 34 -27.88 5.10 -16.13
N ASP A 35 -28.92 5.77 -16.65
CA ASP A 35 -29.73 5.28 -17.76
C ASP A 35 -28.88 5.13 -19.03
N TRP A 36 -28.02 6.10 -19.31
CA TRP A 36 -27.14 6.00 -20.47
C TRP A 36 -26.22 4.79 -20.38
N ILE A 37 -25.57 4.59 -19.22
CA ILE A 37 -24.68 3.44 -19.00
C ILE A 37 -25.45 2.12 -19.16
N GLU A 38 -26.63 1.99 -18.56
CA GLU A 38 -27.42 0.76 -18.65
C GLU A 38 -27.95 0.45 -20.06
N ASN A 39 -28.10 1.48 -20.94
CA ASN A 39 -28.59 1.33 -22.30
C ASN A 39 -27.47 1.19 -23.35
N HIS A 40 -26.28 1.76 -23.11
CA HIS A 40 -25.20 1.84 -24.09
C HIS A 40 -23.90 1.12 -23.69
N CYS A 41 -23.85 0.51 -22.49
CA CYS A 41 -22.73 -0.29 -22.06
C CYS A 41 -23.12 -1.77 -21.93
N PHE A 42 -22.15 -2.65 -22.17
CA PHE A 42 -22.37 -4.08 -22.28
C PHE A 42 -21.27 -4.85 -21.52
N HIS A 43 -21.61 -6.05 -21.08
CA HIS A 43 -20.58 -6.99 -20.60
C HIS A 43 -19.70 -7.39 -21.77
N VAL A 44 -18.37 -7.33 -21.56
CA VAL A 44 -17.38 -7.57 -22.63
C VAL A 44 -16.77 -8.96 -22.55
N GLU A 45 -16.90 -9.63 -21.39
CA GLU A 45 -16.40 -10.96 -21.14
C GLU A 45 -17.26 -11.70 -20.10
N GLY A 46 -17.05 -13.01 -19.98
CA GLY A 46 -17.73 -13.86 -19.02
C GLY A 46 -19.13 -14.29 -19.43
N PRO A 47 -19.88 -14.94 -18.52
CA PRO A 47 -21.19 -15.55 -18.83
C PRO A 47 -22.29 -14.55 -19.24
N LEU A 48 -22.15 -13.29 -18.81
CA LEU A 48 -23.15 -12.24 -19.11
C LEU A 48 -22.88 -11.52 -20.42
N ALA A 49 -21.70 -11.71 -21.03
CA ALA A 49 -21.37 -11.11 -22.31
C ALA A 49 -22.11 -11.83 -23.46
N PRO A 50 -22.58 -11.08 -24.48
CA PRO A 50 -22.52 -9.62 -24.68
C PRO A 50 -23.79 -8.89 -24.22
N GLY A 51 -24.39 -9.31 -23.11
CA GLY A 51 -25.61 -8.69 -22.56
C GLY A 51 -25.39 -7.27 -22.03
N PRO A 52 -26.49 -6.49 -21.86
CA PRO A 52 -26.40 -5.12 -21.35
C PRO A 52 -25.83 -5.09 -19.93
N PHE A 53 -25.01 -4.09 -19.63
CA PHE A 53 -24.42 -3.88 -18.31
C PHE A 53 -25.46 -3.20 -17.39
N LYS A 54 -26.16 -4.00 -16.61
CA LYS A 54 -27.06 -3.49 -15.58
C LYS A 54 -26.28 -3.19 -14.30
N LEU A 55 -26.47 -1.98 -13.79
CA LEU A 55 -25.74 -1.50 -12.62
C LEU A 55 -26.35 -2.02 -11.33
N GLU A 56 -25.52 -2.53 -10.43
CA GLU A 56 -25.89 -2.85 -9.07
C GLU A 56 -26.18 -1.57 -8.26
N LEU A 57 -26.94 -1.66 -7.18
CA LEU A 57 -27.35 -0.48 -6.40
C LEU A 57 -26.15 0.33 -5.89
N TRP A 58 -25.06 -0.34 -5.48
CA TRP A 58 -23.86 0.34 -5.03
C TRP A 58 -23.17 1.11 -6.16
N GLN A 59 -23.21 0.60 -7.39
CA GLN A 59 -22.70 1.27 -8.59
C GLN A 59 -23.56 2.47 -8.96
N LYS A 60 -24.89 2.32 -8.90
CA LYS A 60 -25.82 3.43 -9.11
C LYS A 60 -25.61 4.54 -8.10
N ALA A 61 -25.47 4.19 -6.83
CA ALA A 61 -25.22 5.17 -5.76
C ALA A 61 -23.89 5.90 -5.93
N MET A 62 -22.81 5.19 -6.35
CA MET A 62 -21.51 5.82 -6.66
C MET A 62 -21.62 6.75 -7.87
N ILE A 63 -22.26 6.33 -8.97
CA ILE A 63 -22.47 7.15 -10.17
C ILE A 63 -23.32 8.38 -9.85
N ALA A 64 -24.41 8.21 -9.08
CA ALA A 64 -25.25 9.31 -8.63
C ALA A 64 -24.46 10.35 -7.81
N ALA A 65 -23.62 9.90 -6.88
CA ALA A 65 -22.75 10.79 -6.11
C ALA A 65 -21.69 11.47 -6.99
N MET A 66 -21.14 10.77 -7.96
CA MET A 66 -20.08 11.25 -8.85
C MET A 66 -20.57 12.32 -9.83
N PHE A 67 -21.78 12.17 -10.38
CA PHE A 67 -22.31 13.06 -11.41
C PHE A 67 -23.38 14.02 -10.89
N GLY A 68 -24.22 13.59 -9.93
CA GLY A 68 -25.38 14.34 -9.47
C GLY A 68 -25.11 15.27 -8.28
N LEU A 69 -23.98 15.18 -7.58
CA LEU A 69 -23.63 16.09 -6.49
C LEU A 69 -22.86 17.31 -7.05
N LEU A 70 -23.53 18.46 -7.05
CA LEU A 70 -23.03 19.71 -7.60
C LEU A 70 -22.68 20.70 -6.48
N ASP A 71 -21.62 21.44 -6.67
CA ASP A 71 -21.23 22.55 -5.80
C ASP A 71 -22.30 23.63 -5.83
N GLN A 72 -22.82 24.02 -4.68
CA GLN A 72 -23.95 24.93 -4.53
C GLN A 72 -23.71 26.31 -5.15
N GLU A 73 -22.47 26.79 -5.15
CA GLU A 73 -22.13 28.13 -5.63
C GLU A 73 -21.90 28.15 -7.14
N THR A 74 -21.22 27.15 -7.66
CA THR A 74 -20.75 27.13 -9.05
C THR A 74 -21.64 26.32 -9.98
N GLY A 75 -22.47 25.43 -9.44
CA GLY A 75 -23.27 24.46 -10.20
C GLY A 75 -22.44 23.40 -10.90
N ASN A 76 -21.12 23.38 -10.69
CA ASN A 76 -20.23 22.36 -11.24
C ASN A 76 -20.20 21.14 -10.34
N ARG A 77 -19.71 20.02 -10.87
CA ARG A 77 -19.49 18.79 -10.12
C ARG A 77 -18.63 19.03 -8.88
N GLN A 78 -19.13 18.61 -7.71
CA GLN A 78 -18.46 18.82 -6.44
C GLN A 78 -17.19 17.99 -6.33
N PHE A 79 -17.30 16.67 -6.58
CA PHE A 79 -16.19 15.75 -6.37
C PHE A 79 -15.39 15.56 -7.65
N ARG A 80 -14.08 15.80 -7.55
CA ARG A 80 -13.14 15.72 -8.68
C ARG A 80 -12.17 14.56 -8.55
N GLU A 81 -11.98 14.05 -7.36
CA GLU A 81 -11.08 12.94 -7.04
C GLU A 81 -11.90 11.86 -6.34
N ILE A 82 -12.15 10.76 -7.01
CA ILE A 82 -12.95 9.64 -6.53
C ILE A 82 -12.04 8.42 -6.39
N VAL A 83 -12.11 7.75 -5.24
CA VAL A 83 -11.34 6.55 -4.97
C VAL A 83 -12.27 5.39 -4.69
N LEU A 84 -12.12 4.32 -5.46
CA LEU A 84 -12.84 3.07 -5.27
C LEU A 84 -11.86 1.97 -4.85
N VAL A 85 -11.89 1.60 -3.58
CA VAL A 85 -11.19 0.45 -3.04
C VAL A 85 -12.20 -0.67 -2.84
N ILE A 86 -12.02 -1.78 -3.54
CA ILE A 86 -12.99 -2.88 -3.57
C ILE A 86 -12.28 -4.20 -3.86
N ALA A 87 -12.77 -5.30 -3.30
CA ALA A 87 -12.21 -6.63 -3.49
C ALA A 87 -12.19 -7.07 -4.98
N ARG A 88 -11.35 -8.03 -5.29
CA ARG A 88 -11.24 -8.60 -6.64
C ARG A 88 -12.57 -9.17 -7.12
N LYS A 89 -12.76 -9.19 -8.45
CA LYS A 89 -13.94 -9.74 -9.13
C LYS A 89 -15.26 -9.00 -8.90
N ASN A 90 -15.23 -7.81 -8.27
CA ASN A 90 -16.41 -6.96 -8.07
C ASN A 90 -16.70 -5.99 -9.24
N GLY A 91 -16.13 -6.21 -10.43
CA GLY A 91 -16.49 -5.47 -11.64
C GLY A 91 -15.89 -4.07 -11.77
N LYS A 92 -14.83 -3.70 -11.00
CA LYS A 92 -14.26 -2.34 -11.01
C LYS A 92 -13.79 -1.86 -12.40
N SER A 93 -13.09 -2.70 -13.16
CA SER A 93 -12.58 -2.32 -14.49
C SER A 93 -13.71 -2.16 -15.51
N LEU A 94 -14.76 -2.99 -15.42
CA LEU A 94 -15.95 -2.86 -16.26
C LEU A 94 -16.70 -1.55 -15.96
N LEU A 95 -16.88 -1.21 -14.68
CA LEU A 95 -17.49 0.05 -14.24
C LEU A 95 -16.66 1.26 -14.72
N ALA A 96 -15.34 1.22 -14.55
CA ALA A 96 -14.45 2.26 -15.03
C ALA A 96 -14.54 2.45 -16.56
N SER A 97 -14.67 1.34 -17.32
CA SER A 97 -14.86 1.37 -18.78
C SER A 97 -16.19 1.98 -19.19
N ALA A 98 -17.26 1.69 -18.45
CA ALA A 98 -18.58 2.29 -18.69
C ALA A 98 -18.58 3.80 -18.40
N ILE A 99 -17.93 4.24 -17.31
CA ILE A 99 -17.72 5.66 -16.99
C ILE A 99 -16.90 6.35 -18.08
N ALA A 100 -15.81 5.72 -18.55
CA ALA A 100 -15.00 6.25 -19.65
C ALA A 100 -15.81 6.41 -20.94
N ASN A 101 -16.66 5.43 -21.25
CA ASN A 101 -17.55 5.47 -22.41
C ASN A 101 -18.55 6.62 -22.32
N TYR A 102 -19.20 6.79 -21.17
CA TYR A 102 -20.12 7.90 -20.91
C TYR A 102 -19.42 9.27 -21.04
N MET A 103 -18.26 9.43 -20.42
CA MET A 103 -17.46 10.66 -20.50
C MET A 103 -16.97 10.96 -21.93
N LEU A 104 -16.64 9.94 -22.70
CA LEU A 104 -16.17 10.11 -24.08
C LEU A 104 -17.30 10.58 -25.00
N GLN A 105 -18.50 10.02 -24.85
CA GLN A 105 -19.58 10.22 -25.81
C GLN A 105 -20.61 11.30 -25.38
N VAL A 106 -20.76 11.57 -24.07
CA VAL A 106 -21.84 12.40 -23.55
C VAL A 106 -21.35 13.53 -22.65
N ASP A 107 -20.67 13.20 -21.55
CA ASP A 107 -20.48 14.16 -20.45
C ASP A 107 -19.17 14.97 -20.56
N GLY A 108 -18.15 14.47 -21.23
CA GLY A 108 -16.83 15.11 -21.26
C GLY A 108 -16.75 16.44 -22.05
N GLY A 109 -17.83 16.83 -22.71
CA GLY A 109 -17.93 18.06 -23.48
C GLY A 109 -17.09 18.05 -24.76
N TYR A 110 -16.95 19.23 -25.40
CA TYR A 110 -16.15 19.38 -26.61
C TYR A 110 -14.65 19.31 -26.30
N GLY A 111 -13.94 18.46 -27.03
CA GLY A 111 -12.50 18.24 -26.85
C GLY A 111 -12.15 17.49 -25.57
N ALA A 112 -13.03 16.57 -25.11
CA ALA A 112 -12.74 15.73 -23.95
C ALA A 112 -11.44 14.93 -24.14
N ARG A 113 -10.68 14.82 -23.10
CA ARG A 113 -9.44 14.04 -23.05
C ARG A 113 -9.55 13.04 -21.91
N ILE A 114 -9.61 11.76 -22.26
CA ILE A 114 -9.73 10.65 -21.30
C ILE A 114 -8.45 9.87 -21.33
N TYR A 115 -7.89 9.63 -20.16
CA TYR A 115 -6.65 8.86 -20.00
C TYR A 115 -6.89 7.69 -19.06
N ASN A 116 -6.58 6.48 -19.53
CA ASN A 116 -6.41 5.33 -18.65
C ASN A 116 -4.93 5.13 -18.38
N VAL A 117 -4.55 5.22 -17.11
CA VAL A 117 -3.16 5.26 -16.65
C VAL A 117 -2.86 4.04 -15.79
N ALA A 118 -1.75 3.35 -16.06
CA ALA A 118 -1.26 2.25 -15.25
C ALA A 118 0.29 2.16 -15.35
N PRO A 119 0.95 1.42 -14.44
CA PRO A 119 2.41 1.22 -14.50
C PRO A 119 2.90 0.61 -15.81
N LYS A 120 2.11 -0.30 -16.40
CA LYS A 120 2.40 -0.97 -17.68
C LYS A 120 1.31 -0.70 -18.70
N LEU A 121 1.70 -0.63 -19.98
CA LEU A 121 0.75 -0.34 -21.07
C LEU A 121 -0.33 -1.41 -21.21
N ASP A 122 0.02 -2.68 -20.98
CA ASP A 122 -0.93 -3.79 -21.06
C ASP A 122 -2.01 -3.70 -19.98
N GLN A 123 -1.66 -3.21 -18.78
CA GLN A 123 -2.64 -2.92 -17.73
C GLN A 123 -3.52 -1.74 -18.11
N ALA A 124 -2.93 -0.65 -18.64
CA ALA A 124 -3.70 0.47 -19.14
C ALA A 124 -4.58 0.10 -20.35
N ALA A 125 -4.28 -0.99 -21.06
CA ALA A 125 -5.10 -1.47 -22.15
C ALA A 125 -6.44 -2.07 -21.70
N ILE A 126 -6.55 -2.65 -20.51
CA ILE A 126 -7.76 -3.36 -20.05
C ILE A 126 -9.01 -2.48 -20.11
N VAL A 127 -8.99 -1.33 -19.45
CA VAL A 127 -10.15 -0.40 -19.46
C VAL A 127 -10.37 0.19 -20.85
N TYR A 128 -9.31 0.50 -21.58
CA TYR A 128 -9.38 1.04 -22.93
C TYR A 128 -10.02 0.04 -23.92
N ASP A 129 -9.56 -1.21 -23.93
CA ASP A 129 -10.06 -2.24 -24.85
C ASP A 129 -11.49 -2.67 -24.47
N ASN A 130 -11.82 -2.71 -23.18
CA ASN A 130 -13.19 -2.92 -22.70
C ASN A 130 -14.12 -1.79 -23.18
N THR A 131 -13.69 -0.53 -23.06
CA THR A 131 -14.47 0.63 -23.57
C THR A 131 -14.71 0.51 -25.06
N TRP A 132 -13.69 0.14 -25.84
CA TRP A 132 -13.86 -0.06 -27.29
C TRP A 132 -14.84 -1.20 -27.59
N THR A 133 -14.75 -2.31 -26.89
CA THR A 133 -15.66 -3.45 -27.07
C THR A 133 -17.09 -3.07 -26.72
N MET A 134 -17.33 -2.32 -25.63
CA MET A 134 -18.66 -1.78 -25.29
C MET A 134 -19.24 -0.94 -26.42
N ILE A 135 -18.45 -0.03 -26.99
CA ILE A 135 -18.88 0.80 -28.13
C ILE A 135 -19.26 -0.05 -29.34
N GLN A 136 -18.47 -1.09 -29.64
CA GLN A 136 -18.77 -2.00 -30.73
C GLN A 136 -20.03 -2.85 -30.51
N LEU A 137 -20.39 -3.13 -29.27
CA LEU A 137 -21.59 -3.87 -28.90
C LEU A 137 -22.85 -3.02 -28.94
N ASP A 138 -22.72 -1.71 -28.80
CA ASP A 138 -23.84 -0.75 -28.81
C ASP A 138 -24.66 -0.83 -30.14
N PRO A 139 -25.99 -1.10 -30.07
CA PRO A 139 -26.84 -1.16 -31.24
C PRO A 139 -26.81 0.13 -32.07
N ASP A 140 -26.81 1.30 -31.43
CA ASP A 140 -26.79 2.59 -32.10
C ASP A 140 -25.51 2.78 -32.92
N TRP A 141 -24.37 2.38 -32.39
CA TRP A 141 -23.10 2.43 -33.11
C TRP A 141 -23.08 1.47 -34.30
N LYS A 142 -23.64 0.25 -34.12
CA LYS A 142 -23.77 -0.74 -35.21
C LYS A 142 -24.64 -0.24 -36.33
N GLU A 143 -25.82 0.34 -36.01
CA GLU A 143 -26.75 0.88 -36.98
C GLU A 143 -26.11 2.01 -37.80
N ARG A 144 -25.49 2.99 -37.13
CA ARG A 144 -24.77 4.08 -37.80
C ARG A 144 -23.67 3.57 -38.73
N ARG A 145 -22.92 2.58 -38.31
CA ARG A 145 -21.86 1.96 -39.13
C ARG A 145 -22.43 1.22 -40.33
N ALA A 146 -23.47 0.44 -40.15
CA ALA A 146 -24.15 -0.26 -41.23
C ALA A 146 -24.71 0.71 -42.29
N ALA A 147 -25.33 1.83 -41.87
CA ALA A 147 -25.82 2.86 -42.75
C ALA A 147 -24.72 3.49 -43.62
N VAL A 148 -23.57 3.82 -43.06
CA VAL A 148 -22.40 4.34 -43.78
C VAL A 148 -21.89 3.30 -44.78
N GLN A 149 -21.83 2.04 -44.41
CA GLN A 149 -21.35 0.96 -45.28
C GLN A 149 -22.31 0.75 -46.48
N ALA A 150 -23.61 0.69 -46.21
CA ALA A 150 -24.61 0.54 -47.27
C ALA A 150 -24.59 1.72 -48.28
N ALA A 151 -24.41 2.96 -47.79
CA ALA A 151 -24.24 4.12 -48.64
C ALA A 151 -22.98 4.03 -49.54
N ARG A 152 -21.87 3.56 -49.03
CA ARG A 152 -20.61 3.31 -49.79
C ARG A 152 -20.80 2.23 -50.85
N GLU A 153 -21.44 1.12 -50.53
CA GLU A 153 -21.72 0.03 -51.44
C GLU A 153 -22.65 0.44 -52.59
N SER A 154 -23.57 1.39 -52.33
CA SER A 154 -24.46 1.99 -53.33
C SER A 154 -23.82 3.14 -54.14
N HIS A 155 -22.50 3.32 -54.07
CA HIS A 155 -21.74 4.40 -54.73
C HIS A 155 -22.24 5.82 -54.40
N ARG A 156 -22.94 6.01 -53.28
CA ARG A 156 -23.29 7.33 -52.78
C ARG A 156 -22.13 7.89 -51.96
N ALA A 157 -21.95 9.22 -52.06
CA ALA A 157 -21.02 9.90 -51.18
C ALA A 157 -21.47 9.71 -49.72
N ALA A 158 -20.73 8.93 -48.93
CA ALA A 158 -21.03 8.65 -47.54
C ALA A 158 -19.92 9.22 -46.68
N GLU A 159 -20.21 10.29 -45.98
CA GLU A 159 -19.37 10.75 -44.89
C GLU A 159 -19.59 9.87 -43.66
N ASP A 160 -18.53 9.62 -42.90
CA ASP A 160 -18.67 8.93 -41.62
C ASP A 160 -19.51 9.77 -40.66
N ASP A 161 -20.45 9.13 -39.96
CA ASP A 161 -21.24 9.81 -38.93
C ASP A 161 -20.32 10.38 -37.85
N PRO A 162 -20.38 11.70 -37.56
CA PRO A 162 -19.53 12.34 -36.57
C PRO A 162 -19.77 11.79 -35.14
N LYS A 163 -20.86 11.10 -34.87
CA LYS A 163 -21.15 10.40 -33.61
C LYS A 163 -20.50 9.03 -33.53
N ASN A 164 -19.90 8.53 -34.60
CA ASN A 164 -19.19 7.24 -34.55
C ASN A 164 -17.79 7.38 -33.99
N VAL A 165 -17.54 6.71 -32.87
CA VAL A 165 -16.19 6.57 -32.34
C VAL A 165 -15.34 5.76 -33.30
N LYS A 166 -14.14 6.28 -33.59
CA LYS A 166 -13.13 5.64 -34.46
C LYS A 166 -12.00 5.11 -33.59
N HIS A 167 -11.60 3.85 -33.82
CA HIS A 167 -10.39 3.29 -33.26
C HIS A 167 -9.21 3.65 -34.17
N ARG A 168 -8.31 4.50 -33.67
CA ARG A 168 -7.07 4.88 -34.35
C ARG A 168 -5.89 4.17 -33.71
N GLN A 169 -4.71 4.25 -34.30
CA GLN A 169 -3.52 3.60 -33.79
C GLN A 169 -3.17 4.02 -32.36
N SER A 170 -3.45 5.27 -31.99
CA SER A 170 -3.04 5.85 -30.70
C SER A 170 -4.18 6.10 -29.73
N ASP A 171 -5.43 6.10 -30.19
CA ASP A 171 -6.59 6.51 -29.38
C ASP A 171 -7.93 6.04 -29.94
N LEU A 172 -8.98 6.11 -29.09
CA LEU A 172 -10.36 6.20 -29.54
C LEU A 172 -10.66 7.67 -29.79
N PHE A 173 -11.29 7.96 -30.91
CA PHE A 173 -11.60 9.32 -31.36
C PHE A 173 -13.05 9.49 -31.71
N LEU A 174 -13.72 10.47 -31.11
CA LEU A 174 -15.08 10.88 -31.45
C LEU A 174 -15.03 12.18 -32.27
N PRO A 175 -15.28 12.13 -33.59
CA PRO A 175 -15.14 13.29 -34.47
C PRO A 175 -16.08 14.45 -34.10
N GLY A 176 -17.32 14.16 -33.74
CA GLY A 176 -18.36 15.18 -33.50
C GLY A 176 -18.03 16.16 -32.38
N THR A 177 -17.31 15.69 -31.36
CA THR A 177 -16.88 16.54 -30.24
C THR A 177 -15.36 16.72 -30.18
N ASN A 178 -14.60 16.18 -31.14
CA ASN A 178 -13.15 16.17 -31.11
C ASN A 178 -12.55 15.54 -29.83
N SER A 179 -13.26 14.57 -29.25
CA SER A 179 -12.89 13.92 -28.00
C SER A 179 -12.01 12.70 -28.24
N THR A 180 -11.12 12.40 -27.28
CA THR A 180 -10.21 11.25 -27.38
C THR A 180 -10.06 10.49 -26.07
N MET A 181 -9.87 9.17 -26.17
CA MET A 181 -9.44 8.32 -25.06
C MET A 181 -8.12 7.67 -25.40
N LYS A 182 -7.17 7.68 -24.46
CA LYS A 182 -5.82 7.11 -24.62
C LYS A 182 -5.46 6.23 -23.44
N LYS A 183 -4.70 5.16 -23.71
CA LYS A 183 -4.00 4.37 -22.71
C LYS A 183 -2.58 4.92 -22.52
N VAL A 184 -2.15 5.08 -21.27
CA VAL A 184 -0.89 5.71 -20.88
C VAL A 184 -0.17 4.83 -19.86
N ALA A 185 1.07 4.47 -20.16
CA ALA A 185 1.97 3.89 -19.18
C ALA A 185 2.83 4.98 -18.54
N PHE A 186 3.37 4.73 -17.35
CA PHE A 186 4.28 5.65 -16.68
C PHE A 186 5.47 6.02 -17.56
N SER A 187 5.74 7.29 -17.71
CA SER A 187 6.88 7.80 -18.48
C SER A 187 7.44 9.07 -17.85
N ALA A 188 8.65 9.00 -17.36
CA ALA A 188 9.35 10.13 -16.75
C ALA A 188 9.63 11.30 -17.72
N LYS A 189 9.51 11.10 -19.05
CA LYS A 189 9.91 12.08 -20.08
C LYS A 189 8.74 12.76 -20.82
N LYS A 190 7.48 12.39 -20.58
CA LYS A 190 6.31 12.91 -21.35
C LYS A 190 5.19 13.44 -20.45
N SER A 191 5.53 13.96 -19.28
CA SER A 191 4.54 14.30 -18.25
C SER A 191 3.90 15.68 -18.42
N ASP A 192 4.40 16.54 -19.30
CA ASP A 192 3.88 17.89 -19.49
C ASP A 192 2.92 17.97 -20.68
N GLY A 193 1.76 18.60 -20.46
CA GLY A 193 0.77 18.87 -21.51
C GLY A 193 -0.52 18.04 -21.46
N PHE A 194 -0.77 17.29 -20.38
CA PHE A 194 -2.06 16.66 -20.15
C PHE A 194 -3.12 17.70 -19.77
N ASN A 195 -4.33 17.54 -20.33
CA ASN A 195 -5.51 18.36 -20.00
C ASN A 195 -6.73 17.44 -19.90
N PRO A 196 -6.77 16.58 -18.87
CA PRO A 196 -7.78 15.54 -18.78
C PRO A 196 -9.16 16.06 -18.38
N SER A 197 -10.20 15.51 -19.02
CA SER A 197 -11.59 15.55 -18.53
C SER A 197 -11.85 14.37 -17.60
N LEU A 198 -11.21 13.21 -17.88
CA LEU A 198 -11.24 12.03 -17.02
C LEU A 198 -9.84 11.38 -17.01
N VAL A 199 -9.35 11.08 -15.82
CA VAL A 199 -8.22 10.17 -15.61
C VAL A 199 -8.73 8.96 -14.86
N ILE A 200 -8.47 7.78 -15.40
CA ILE A 200 -8.67 6.51 -14.70
C ILE A 200 -7.30 6.00 -14.27
N CYS A 201 -7.09 5.93 -12.96
CA CYS A 201 -5.91 5.36 -12.34
C CYS A 201 -6.26 3.93 -11.91
N ASP A 202 -5.90 2.95 -12.73
CA ASP A 202 -6.23 1.56 -12.45
C ASP A 202 -5.12 0.88 -11.63
N GLU A 203 -5.53 0.05 -10.66
CA GLU A 203 -4.68 -0.69 -9.73
C GLU A 203 -3.63 0.20 -9.02
N VAL A 204 -4.10 1.31 -8.41
CA VAL A 204 -3.19 2.26 -7.72
C VAL A 204 -2.38 1.65 -6.57
N ALA A 205 -2.78 0.49 -6.03
CA ALA A 205 -1.97 -0.27 -5.09
C ALA A 205 -0.66 -0.81 -5.69
N ALA A 206 -0.57 -0.88 -7.03
CA ALA A 206 0.66 -1.24 -7.74
C ALA A 206 1.50 -0.02 -8.16
N TRP A 207 1.11 1.20 -7.77
CA TRP A 207 1.82 2.44 -8.09
C TRP A 207 2.83 2.78 -6.99
N GLU A 208 3.93 2.04 -6.95
CA GLU A 208 4.89 2.04 -5.86
C GLU A 208 5.86 3.23 -5.91
N GLY A 209 6.20 3.73 -4.73
CA GLY A 209 7.25 4.72 -4.48
C GLY A 209 7.06 6.05 -5.21
N ASP A 210 8.12 6.85 -5.25
CA ASP A 210 8.14 8.20 -5.83
C ASP A 210 7.66 8.28 -7.29
N LYS A 211 7.86 7.22 -8.08
CA LYS A 211 7.42 7.20 -9.48
C LYS A 211 5.90 7.16 -9.60
N GLY A 212 5.25 6.37 -8.75
CA GLY A 212 3.80 6.28 -8.69
C GLY A 212 3.19 7.60 -8.23
N LEU A 213 3.68 8.13 -7.12
CA LEU A 213 3.24 9.40 -6.55
C LEU A 213 3.40 10.55 -7.55
N LYS A 214 4.58 10.66 -8.16
CA LYS A 214 4.85 11.71 -9.16
C LYS A 214 3.93 11.61 -10.38
N GLN A 215 3.64 10.39 -10.87
CA GLN A 215 2.73 10.21 -11.99
C GLN A 215 1.30 10.60 -11.61
N TYR A 216 0.86 10.27 -10.40
CA TYR A 216 -0.44 10.65 -9.87
C TYR A 216 -0.59 12.17 -9.80
N GLU A 217 0.37 12.86 -9.22
CA GLU A 217 0.39 14.32 -9.09
C GLU A 217 0.42 15.04 -10.45
N VAL A 218 1.15 14.52 -11.42
CA VAL A 218 1.16 15.05 -12.79
C VAL A 218 -0.22 14.99 -13.43
N MET A 219 -0.93 13.87 -13.30
CA MET A 219 -2.30 13.74 -13.82
C MET A 219 -3.27 14.66 -13.09
N LYS A 220 -3.16 14.77 -11.77
CA LYS A 220 -3.99 15.64 -10.92
C LYS A 220 -3.78 17.12 -11.26
N SER A 221 -2.54 17.57 -11.38
CA SER A 221 -2.22 18.94 -11.75
C SER A 221 -2.69 19.30 -13.16
N GLY A 222 -2.64 18.36 -14.10
CA GLY A 222 -3.13 18.52 -15.46
C GLY A 222 -4.64 18.82 -15.57
N MET A 223 -5.43 18.51 -14.54
CA MET A 223 -6.87 18.76 -14.51
C MET A 223 -7.24 20.25 -14.25
N GLY A 224 -6.29 21.07 -13.84
CA GLY A 224 -6.56 22.42 -13.33
C GLY A 224 -7.27 23.38 -14.33
N SER A 225 -7.18 23.14 -15.63
CA SER A 225 -7.83 23.96 -16.67
C SER A 225 -9.26 23.54 -17.04
N ARG A 226 -9.74 22.40 -16.50
CA ARG A 226 -11.11 21.92 -16.74
C ARG A 226 -12.05 22.34 -15.62
N PRO A 227 -13.29 22.75 -15.91
CA PRO A 227 -14.26 23.11 -14.86
C PRO A 227 -14.71 21.89 -14.06
N GLU A 228 -14.91 20.74 -14.70
CA GLU A 228 -15.50 19.53 -14.12
C GLU A 228 -14.68 18.24 -14.42
N PRO A 229 -13.37 18.24 -14.15
CA PRO A 229 -12.57 17.07 -14.40
C PRO A 229 -12.81 16.00 -13.33
N ILE A 230 -12.57 14.74 -13.68
CA ILE A 230 -12.67 13.61 -12.77
C ILE A 230 -11.35 12.83 -12.80
N MET A 231 -10.83 12.49 -11.61
CA MET A 231 -9.82 11.47 -11.39
C MET A 231 -10.48 10.31 -10.65
N LEU A 232 -10.58 9.18 -11.31
CA LEU A 232 -11.13 7.95 -10.76
C LEU A 232 -10.00 6.95 -10.49
N SER A 233 -9.69 6.75 -9.24
CA SER A 233 -8.71 5.75 -8.79
C SER A 233 -9.42 4.47 -8.39
N CYS A 234 -9.12 3.38 -9.08
CA CYS A 234 -9.71 2.08 -8.81
C CYS A 234 -8.62 1.10 -8.37
N THR A 235 -8.85 0.37 -7.30
CA THR A 235 -7.89 -0.65 -6.84
C THR A 235 -8.53 -1.69 -5.94
N THR A 236 -7.87 -2.82 -5.85
CA THR A 236 -7.97 -3.72 -4.71
C THR A 236 -6.93 -3.28 -3.67
N SER A 237 -7.03 -3.71 -2.43
CA SER A 237 -5.97 -3.50 -1.44
C SER A 237 -4.67 -4.14 -1.90
N GLY A 238 -3.56 -3.61 -1.44
CA GLY A 238 -2.22 -4.11 -1.68
C GLY A 238 -1.45 -4.36 -0.40
N TYR A 239 -0.16 -4.57 -0.56
CA TYR A 239 0.78 -4.62 0.54
C TYR A 239 1.22 -3.20 0.90
N ILE A 240 1.73 -3.01 2.13
CA ILE A 240 2.30 -1.72 2.57
C ILE A 240 3.62 -1.52 1.83
N ASN A 241 3.74 -0.45 1.02
CA ASN A 241 4.90 -0.19 0.18
C ASN A 241 5.09 1.29 -0.22
N ASP A 242 4.63 2.24 0.62
CA ASP A 242 4.69 3.69 0.36
C ASP A 242 4.12 4.07 -1.02
N SER A 243 2.99 3.47 -1.37
CA SER A 243 2.33 3.63 -2.65
C SER A 243 1.32 4.78 -2.65
N VAL A 244 0.87 5.16 -3.84
CA VAL A 244 -0.29 6.07 -4.02
C VAL A 244 -1.50 5.56 -3.23
N TYR A 245 -1.69 4.24 -3.15
CA TYR A 245 -2.76 3.63 -2.37
C TYR A 245 -2.67 3.99 -0.89
N ASP A 246 -1.47 3.97 -0.30
CA ASP A 246 -1.26 4.30 1.11
C ASP A 246 -1.64 5.74 1.41
N GLU A 247 -1.26 6.67 0.54
CA GLU A 247 -1.66 8.08 0.65
C GLU A 247 -3.18 8.27 0.51
N LEU A 248 -3.81 7.63 -0.49
CA LEU A 248 -5.25 7.74 -0.71
C LEU A 248 -6.07 7.17 0.46
N ILE A 249 -5.64 6.06 1.05
CA ILE A 249 -6.27 5.50 2.25
C ILE A 249 -6.10 6.46 3.44
N ALA A 250 -4.90 6.99 3.68
CA ALA A 250 -4.66 7.93 4.78
C ALA A 250 -5.53 9.21 4.65
N ARG A 251 -5.56 9.81 3.45
CA ARG A 251 -6.40 10.99 3.16
C ARG A 251 -7.89 10.70 3.33
N GLY A 252 -8.35 9.56 2.77
CA GLY A 252 -9.76 9.18 2.83
C GLY A 252 -10.23 8.86 4.23
N THR A 253 -9.44 8.14 5.02
CA THR A 253 -9.78 7.86 6.41
C THR A 253 -9.79 9.13 7.26
N ALA A 254 -8.83 10.04 7.07
CA ALA A 254 -8.81 11.34 7.77
C ALA A 254 -10.07 12.17 7.43
N LEU A 255 -10.46 12.23 6.15
CA LEU A 255 -11.68 12.92 5.72
C LEU A 255 -12.93 12.33 6.38
N LEU A 256 -13.12 11.03 6.28
CA LEU A 256 -14.31 10.34 6.80
C LEU A 256 -14.41 10.34 8.34
N GLN A 257 -13.31 10.61 9.03
CA GLN A 257 -13.25 10.79 10.48
C GLN A 257 -13.38 12.26 10.92
N GLY A 258 -13.57 13.19 9.97
CA GLY A 258 -13.68 14.63 10.27
C GLY A 258 -12.36 15.34 10.56
N ASN A 259 -11.22 14.69 10.25
CA ASN A 259 -9.87 15.20 10.49
C ASN A 259 -9.23 15.88 9.26
N SER A 260 -10.00 16.14 8.19
CA SER A 260 -9.51 16.76 6.95
C SER A 260 -10.52 17.78 6.44
N GLY A 261 -10.01 18.90 5.90
CA GLY A 261 -10.82 19.93 5.25
C GLY A 261 -10.97 19.74 3.73
N GLU A 262 -10.60 18.60 3.17
CA GLU A 262 -10.73 18.32 1.74
C GLU A 262 -12.20 18.26 1.32
N LYS A 263 -12.59 19.07 0.32
CA LYS A 263 -14.01 19.18 -0.11
C LYS A 263 -14.31 18.52 -1.45
N ARG A 264 -13.28 18.11 -2.22
CA ARG A 264 -13.43 17.62 -3.59
C ARG A 264 -12.97 16.17 -3.76
N PHE A 265 -12.78 15.47 -2.65
CA PHE A 265 -12.33 14.10 -2.54
C PHE A 265 -13.47 13.20 -2.04
N LEU A 266 -13.71 12.07 -2.69
CA LEU A 266 -14.80 11.14 -2.36
C LEU A 266 -14.28 9.69 -2.33
N PRO A 267 -13.99 9.14 -1.13
CA PRO A 267 -13.46 7.79 -0.99
C PRO A 267 -14.56 6.75 -0.74
N PHE A 268 -14.66 5.75 -1.60
CA PHE A 268 -15.49 4.56 -1.41
C PHE A 268 -14.59 3.37 -1.03
N PHE A 269 -14.56 3.01 0.25
CA PHE A 269 -13.73 1.93 0.77
C PHE A 269 -14.59 0.72 1.15
N TYR A 270 -14.74 -0.22 0.21
CA TYR A 270 -15.37 -1.53 0.43
C TYR A 270 -14.32 -2.47 1.02
N MET A 271 -14.30 -2.59 2.32
CA MET A 271 -13.39 -3.45 3.08
C MET A 271 -14.08 -4.00 4.32
N ILE A 272 -13.55 -5.10 4.86
CA ILE A 272 -14.06 -5.65 6.11
C ILE A 272 -13.74 -4.72 7.28
N ASP A 273 -14.54 -4.79 8.36
CA ASP A 273 -14.35 -3.97 9.56
C ASP A 273 -13.46 -4.65 10.62
N ASP A 274 -13.48 -5.99 10.67
CA ASP A 274 -12.82 -6.81 11.68
C ASP A 274 -11.91 -7.85 11.01
N ILE A 275 -10.59 -7.65 11.10
CA ILE A 275 -9.61 -8.56 10.50
C ILE A 275 -9.64 -9.95 11.11
N THR A 276 -10.04 -10.10 12.37
CA THR A 276 -10.14 -11.41 13.03
C THR A 276 -11.20 -12.31 12.40
N LYS A 277 -12.12 -11.73 11.63
CA LYS A 277 -13.20 -12.41 10.90
C LYS A 277 -12.92 -12.50 9.39
N TRP A 278 -11.66 -12.51 8.99
CA TRP A 278 -11.25 -12.53 7.59
C TRP A 278 -11.81 -13.72 6.79
N ASP A 279 -12.20 -14.81 7.45
CA ASP A 279 -12.78 -16.03 6.88
C ASP A 279 -14.31 -16.16 7.08
N ASN A 280 -14.95 -15.11 7.61
CA ASN A 280 -16.40 -15.06 7.77
C ASN A 280 -17.06 -14.41 6.53
N ILE A 281 -17.99 -15.14 5.91
CA ILE A 281 -18.68 -14.68 4.69
C ILE A 281 -19.50 -13.41 4.93
N GLU A 282 -20.16 -13.25 6.07
CA GLU A 282 -20.95 -12.05 6.39
C GLU A 282 -20.04 -10.82 6.54
N GLU A 283 -18.84 -11.01 7.06
CA GLU A 283 -17.85 -9.94 7.12
C GLU A 283 -17.29 -9.61 5.72
N LEU A 284 -17.00 -10.63 4.92
CA LEU A 284 -16.52 -10.48 3.54
C LEU A 284 -17.52 -9.79 2.60
N GLU A 285 -18.84 -9.87 2.85
CA GLU A 285 -19.85 -9.11 2.09
C GLU A 285 -19.55 -7.60 2.09
N LYS A 286 -19.00 -7.06 3.18
CA LYS A 286 -18.65 -5.63 3.28
C LYS A 286 -17.60 -5.19 2.28
N ALA A 287 -16.70 -6.09 1.90
CA ALA A 287 -15.66 -5.87 0.88
C ALA A 287 -16.12 -6.30 -0.52
N ASN A 288 -17.17 -7.11 -0.62
CA ASN A 288 -17.65 -7.74 -1.85
C ASN A 288 -19.12 -7.40 -2.13
N PRO A 289 -19.45 -6.16 -2.50
CA PRO A 289 -20.83 -5.76 -2.75
C PRO A 289 -21.49 -6.49 -3.93
N ASN A 290 -20.72 -7.18 -4.78
CA ASN A 290 -21.20 -8.04 -5.86
C ASN A 290 -21.21 -9.54 -5.47
N LEU A 291 -21.19 -9.85 -4.17
CA LEU A 291 -21.35 -11.25 -3.73
C LEU A 291 -22.72 -11.78 -4.16
N GLY A 292 -22.73 -12.93 -4.84
CA GLY A 292 -23.92 -13.50 -5.46
C GLY A 292 -24.20 -13.01 -6.88
N VAL A 293 -23.45 -12.02 -7.39
CA VAL A 293 -23.57 -11.49 -8.77
C VAL A 293 -22.34 -11.91 -9.59
N SER A 294 -21.18 -11.33 -9.31
CA SER A 294 -19.92 -11.64 -10.00
C SER A 294 -18.92 -12.41 -9.14
N VAL A 295 -19.14 -12.46 -7.84
CA VAL A 295 -18.38 -13.27 -6.88
C VAL A 295 -19.34 -14.28 -6.26
N THR A 296 -19.06 -15.58 -6.35
CA THR A 296 -19.88 -16.60 -5.73
C THR A 296 -19.42 -16.91 -4.31
N LYS A 297 -20.35 -17.30 -3.45
CA LYS A 297 -20.06 -17.70 -2.08
C LYS A 297 -19.15 -18.93 -2.05
N ASP A 298 -19.42 -19.90 -2.93
CA ASP A 298 -18.64 -21.16 -3.00
C ASP A 298 -17.19 -20.87 -3.37
N TYR A 299 -16.95 -19.96 -4.32
CA TYR A 299 -15.60 -19.53 -4.67
C TYR A 299 -14.83 -18.91 -3.49
N LEU A 300 -15.48 -18.04 -2.71
CA LEU A 300 -14.84 -17.46 -1.52
C LEU A 300 -14.54 -18.51 -0.46
N LEU A 301 -15.43 -19.50 -0.25
CA LEU A 301 -15.20 -20.59 0.69
C LEU A 301 -14.00 -21.47 0.27
N GLU A 302 -13.88 -21.78 -1.02
CA GLU A 302 -12.70 -22.50 -1.55
C GLU A 302 -11.40 -21.71 -1.33
N GLU A 303 -11.39 -20.41 -1.61
CA GLU A 303 -10.23 -19.55 -1.40
C GLU A 303 -9.87 -19.39 0.09
N ILE A 304 -10.85 -19.40 1.01
CA ILE A 304 -10.62 -19.41 2.47
C ILE A 304 -9.89 -20.69 2.88
N GLU A 305 -10.32 -21.86 2.42
CA GLU A 305 -9.65 -23.13 2.74
C GLU A 305 -8.20 -23.13 2.24
N VAL A 306 -7.94 -22.57 1.05
CA VAL A 306 -6.58 -22.41 0.52
C VAL A 306 -5.76 -21.44 1.39
N ALA A 307 -6.39 -20.36 1.85
CA ALA A 307 -5.73 -19.33 2.66
C ALA A 307 -5.31 -19.83 4.05
N ARG A 308 -6.10 -20.72 4.65
CA ARG A 308 -5.79 -21.38 5.95
C ARG A 308 -4.51 -22.22 5.89
N GLY A 309 -4.04 -22.59 4.70
CA GLY A 309 -2.86 -23.44 4.52
C GLY A 309 -1.51 -22.76 4.85
N SER A 310 -1.42 -21.43 4.83
CA SER A 310 -0.19 -20.71 5.23
C SER A 310 -0.44 -19.22 5.46
N ALA A 311 0.37 -18.58 6.31
CA ALA A 311 0.29 -17.15 6.59
C ALA A 311 0.42 -16.27 5.33
N SER A 312 1.29 -16.66 4.38
CA SER A 312 1.43 -15.94 3.11
C SER A 312 0.16 -15.98 2.27
N ARG A 313 -0.51 -17.14 2.17
CA ARG A 313 -1.78 -17.27 1.44
C ARG A 313 -2.91 -16.52 2.14
N GLN A 314 -2.93 -16.54 3.47
CA GLN A 314 -3.88 -15.77 4.27
C GLN A 314 -3.71 -14.27 4.01
N SER A 315 -2.49 -13.74 4.05
CA SER A 315 -2.21 -12.33 3.73
C SER A 315 -2.65 -11.96 2.31
N GLU A 316 -2.39 -12.84 1.35
CA GLU A 316 -2.83 -12.66 -0.04
C GLU A 316 -4.36 -12.62 -0.16
N PHE A 317 -5.05 -13.54 0.54
CA PHE A 317 -6.51 -13.58 0.59
C PHE A 317 -7.09 -12.30 1.20
N ILE A 318 -6.54 -11.86 2.35
CA ILE A 318 -7.00 -10.65 3.04
C ILE A 318 -6.82 -9.42 2.13
N CYS A 319 -5.69 -9.28 1.43
CA CYS A 319 -5.53 -8.22 0.44
C CYS A 319 -6.58 -8.28 -0.68
N LYS A 320 -6.81 -9.46 -1.25
CA LYS A 320 -7.60 -9.64 -2.47
C LYS A 320 -9.10 -9.60 -2.24
N TYR A 321 -9.58 -10.22 -1.15
CA TYR A 321 -11.01 -10.48 -0.92
C TYR A 321 -11.58 -9.79 0.32
N ALA A 322 -10.77 -9.50 1.34
CA ALA A 322 -11.16 -8.70 2.48
C ALA A 322 -10.79 -7.21 2.33
N CYS A 323 -9.99 -6.90 1.34
CA CYS A 323 -9.58 -5.55 0.94
C CYS A 323 -8.86 -4.75 2.04
N LEU A 324 -8.12 -5.44 2.90
CA LEU A 324 -7.29 -4.83 3.93
C LEU A 324 -5.81 -4.92 3.56
N LYS A 325 -5.07 -3.86 3.87
CA LYS A 325 -3.60 -3.86 3.74
C LYS A 325 -2.98 -4.98 4.55
N GLN A 326 -1.97 -5.60 3.98
CA GLN A 326 -1.12 -6.57 4.65
C GLN A 326 0.35 -6.18 4.47
N ASN A 327 1.22 -6.72 5.31
CA ASN A 327 2.64 -6.68 5.02
C ASN A 327 2.91 -7.44 3.71
N SER A 328 3.95 -7.04 2.99
CA SER A 328 4.33 -7.70 1.73
C SER A 328 4.37 -9.23 1.88
N SER A 329 4.03 -9.95 0.83
CA SER A 329 4.21 -11.41 0.77
C SER A 329 5.67 -11.85 0.95
N LEU A 330 6.62 -10.90 0.88
CA LEU A 330 8.02 -11.08 1.20
C LEU A 330 8.33 -10.76 2.67
N ALA A 331 7.38 -10.18 3.44
CA ALA A 331 7.60 -9.91 4.86
C ALA A 331 8.03 -11.19 5.58
N TRP A 332 9.03 -11.06 6.42
CA TRP A 332 9.54 -12.18 7.21
C TRP A 332 8.53 -12.65 8.24
N LEU A 333 7.90 -11.71 8.95
CA LEU A 333 7.03 -11.97 10.09
C LEU A 333 5.62 -11.42 9.84
N PRO A 334 4.55 -12.14 10.23
CA PRO A 334 3.22 -11.57 10.31
C PRO A 334 3.17 -10.43 11.33
N ALA A 335 2.42 -9.37 11.03
CA ALA A 335 2.29 -8.22 11.93
C ALA A 335 1.79 -8.62 13.32
N GLU A 336 0.84 -9.55 13.41
CA GLU A 336 0.30 -10.07 14.67
C GLU A 336 1.38 -10.69 15.56
N VAL A 337 2.33 -11.43 14.97
CA VAL A 337 3.46 -12.02 15.72
C VAL A 337 4.34 -10.94 16.31
N VAL A 338 4.62 -9.86 15.54
CA VAL A 338 5.42 -8.72 16.01
C VAL A 338 4.69 -7.96 17.11
N GLU A 339 3.37 -7.72 16.94
CA GLU A 339 2.56 -7.03 17.96
C GLU A 339 2.57 -7.78 19.31
N ASN A 340 2.51 -9.11 19.28
CA ASN A 340 2.44 -9.93 20.49
C ASN A 340 3.75 -9.95 21.30
N VAL A 341 4.88 -9.63 20.69
CA VAL A 341 6.21 -9.63 21.34
C VAL A 341 6.77 -8.24 21.61
N CYS A 342 5.99 -7.19 21.26
CA CYS A 342 6.32 -5.78 21.48
C CYS A 342 5.28 -5.12 22.38
N GLY A 343 5.70 -4.21 23.25
CA GLY A 343 4.81 -3.36 24.07
C GLY A 343 4.91 -3.57 25.58
N GLU A 344 5.50 -4.65 26.06
CA GLU A 344 5.81 -4.83 27.47
C GLU A 344 7.10 -4.08 27.82
N GLU A 345 7.01 -3.03 28.63
CA GLU A 345 8.15 -2.17 29.00
C GLU A 345 9.30 -2.99 29.60
N ILE A 346 10.52 -2.71 29.15
CA ILE A 346 11.76 -3.31 29.68
C ILE A 346 12.48 -2.22 30.49
N ARG A 347 12.73 -2.50 31.79
CA ARG A 347 13.54 -1.65 32.66
C ARG A 347 14.90 -2.26 32.85
N LEU A 348 15.96 -1.50 32.57
CA LEU A 348 17.34 -1.98 32.65
C LEU A 348 17.73 -2.43 34.07
N GLU A 349 17.19 -1.78 35.09
CA GLU A 349 17.41 -2.10 36.50
C GLU A 349 16.96 -3.51 36.88
N ASP A 350 15.97 -4.06 36.19
CA ASP A 350 15.45 -5.40 36.45
C ASP A 350 16.43 -6.51 36.01
N PHE A 351 17.46 -6.14 35.22
CA PHE A 351 18.46 -7.05 34.67
C PHE A 351 19.86 -6.89 35.29
N LYS A 352 19.92 -6.18 36.41
CA LYS A 352 21.17 -5.97 37.16
C LYS A 352 21.82 -7.30 37.52
N GLY A 353 23.10 -7.47 37.18
CA GLY A 353 23.88 -8.68 37.40
C GLY A 353 23.66 -9.79 36.37
N CYS A 354 22.75 -9.60 35.39
CA CYS A 354 22.52 -10.57 34.35
C CYS A 354 23.59 -10.53 33.27
N TYR A 355 23.88 -11.70 32.69
CA TYR A 355 24.70 -11.80 31.50
C TYR A 355 23.87 -11.67 30.24
N CYS A 356 24.47 -11.17 29.17
CA CYS A 356 23.82 -11.04 27.87
C CYS A 356 24.75 -11.41 26.71
N VAL A 357 24.22 -11.52 25.53
CA VAL A 357 24.93 -11.39 24.26
C VAL A 357 24.53 -10.09 23.59
N ALA A 358 25.45 -9.45 22.88
CA ALA A 358 25.15 -8.19 22.21
C ALA A 358 25.43 -8.29 20.70
N GLY A 359 24.84 -7.38 19.92
CA GLY A 359 25.06 -7.26 18.50
C GLY A 359 25.05 -5.81 18.05
N ILE A 360 25.83 -5.51 17.01
CA ILE A 360 26.04 -4.16 16.50
C ILE A 360 25.95 -4.18 14.97
N ASP A 361 25.11 -3.34 14.41
CA ASP A 361 25.03 -3.06 12.97
C ASP A 361 25.35 -1.59 12.72
N LEU A 362 26.43 -1.30 12.00
CA LEU A 362 26.96 0.04 11.78
C LEU A 362 26.59 0.60 10.42
N SER A 363 26.03 1.79 10.41
CA SER A 363 25.83 2.61 9.21
C SER A 363 26.59 3.93 9.32
N GLN A 364 27.09 4.45 8.19
CA GLN A 364 27.85 5.71 8.20
C GLN A 364 27.00 6.95 7.96
N THR A 365 25.99 6.89 7.09
CA THR A 365 25.42 8.13 6.53
C THR A 365 23.90 8.22 6.43
N THR A 366 23.20 7.17 6.06
CA THR A 366 21.77 7.25 5.71
C THR A 366 20.89 6.26 6.46
N ASP A 367 21.41 5.10 6.78
CA ASP A 367 20.74 4.10 7.60
C ASP A 367 21.05 4.34 9.10
N LEU A 368 20.25 3.77 9.97
CA LEU A 368 20.46 3.86 11.41
C LEU A 368 21.64 2.97 11.83
N THR A 369 22.49 3.45 12.72
CA THR A 369 23.36 2.56 13.49
C THR A 369 22.53 1.96 14.61
N ALA A 370 22.63 0.66 14.84
CA ALA A 370 21.87 -0.08 15.84
C ALA A 370 22.76 -0.95 16.71
N ALA A 371 22.45 -1.02 17.98
CA ALA A 371 22.99 -2.02 18.90
C ALA A 371 21.88 -2.66 19.72
N CYS A 372 22.06 -3.91 20.09
CA CYS A 372 21.15 -4.61 20.97
C CYS A 372 21.88 -5.49 21.97
N ALA A 373 21.25 -5.71 23.13
CA ALA A 373 21.64 -6.72 24.13
C ALA A 373 20.48 -7.69 24.32
N VAL A 374 20.75 -8.98 24.28
CA VAL A 374 19.79 -10.08 24.45
C VAL A 374 20.08 -10.77 25.78
N ILE A 375 19.13 -10.69 26.70
CA ILE A 375 19.21 -11.23 28.06
C ILE A 375 18.20 -12.36 28.17
N GLU A 376 18.63 -13.53 28.65
CA GLU A 376 17.72 -14.63 28.98
C GLU A 376 17.37 -14.56 30.47
N LYS A 377 16.10 -14.35 30.78
CA LYS A 377 15.60 -14.29 32.15
C LYS A 377 14.24 -14.95 32.23
N ASP A 378 14.02 -15.79 33.25
CA ASP A 378 12.77 -16.52 33.49
C ASP A 378 12.28 -17.32 32.27
N GLY A 379 13.20 -17.84 31.46
CA GLY A 379 12.90 -18.62 30.25
C GLY A 379 12.43 -17.78 29.05
N LYS A 380 12.55 -16.43 29.13
CA LYS A 380 12.18 -15.50 28.07
C LYS A 380 13.41 -14.68 27.65
N LEU A 381 13.55 -14.44 26.36
CA LEU A 381 14.55 -13.52 25.82
C LEU A 381 14.03 -12.08 25.92
N ASN A 382 14.85 -11.18 26.48
CA ASN A 382 14.54 -9.76 26.54
C ASN A 382 15.55 -9.00 25.69
N VAL A 383 15.08 -8.17 24.75
CA VAL A 383 15.92 -7.46 23.81
C VAL A 383 15.89 -5.97 24.11
N ILE A 384 17.01 -5.46 24.56
CA ILE A 384 17.26 -4.03 24.74
C ILE A 384 17.94 -3.53 23.48
N SER A 385 17.38 -2.52 22.82
CA SER A 385 17.92 -1.95 21.59
C SER A 385 18.06 -0.44 21.66
N HIS A 386 19.13 0.10 21.08
CA HIS A 386 19.37 1.53 20.95
C HIS A 386 19.85 1.87 19.54
N PHE A 387 19.51 3.08 19.10
CA PHE A 387 19.75 3.52 17.73
C PHE A 387 20.44 4.88 17.70
N TRP A 388 21.22 5.14 16.64
CA TRP A 388 21.89 6.42 16.42
C TRP A 388 21.70 6.89 14.99
N LEU A 389 21.58 8.21 14.83
CA LEU A 389 21.52 8.89 13.54
C LEU A 389 22.33 10.20 13.61
N PRO A 390 23.01 10.63 12.52
CA PRO A 390 23.71 11.90 12.52
C PRO A 390 22.79 13.07 12.88
N ALA A 391 23.23 13.92 13.80
CA ALA A 391 22.41 15.01 14.33
C ALA A 391 21.86 15.95 13.24
N ALA A 392 22.69 16.27 12.23
CA ALA A 392 22.29 17.12 11.11
C ALA A 392 21.27 16.48 10.14
N LYS A 393 21.03 15.16 10.25
CA LYS A 393 20.15 14.43 9.33
C LYS A 393 18.79 14.03 9.91
N ILE A 394 18.52 14.36 11.16
CA ILE A 394 17.28 13.95 11.85
C ILE A 394 16.05 14.54 11.16
N ASP A 395 16.07 15.84 10.81
CA ASP A 395 14.94 16.49 10.13
C ASP A 395 14.65 15.88 8.75
N GLU A 396 15.71 15.59 7.99
CA GLU A 396 15.60 14.91 6.70
C GLU A 396 15.01 13.50 6.87
N ALA A 397 15.48 12.76 7.89
CA ALA A 397 15.00 11.42 8.19
C ALA A 397 13.53 11.40 8.62
N VAL A 398 13.09 12.37 9.46
CA VAL A 398 11.67 12.54 9.83
C VAL A 398 10.80 12.71 8.58
N GLN A 399 11.24 13.53 7.62
CA GLN A 399 10.49 13.76 6.37
C GLN A 399 10.53 12.55 5.43
N ARG A 400 11.69 11.88 5.32
CA ARG A 400 11.87 10.72 4.45
C ARG A 400 11.10 9.50 4.93
N ASP A 401 11.18 9.19 6.23
CA ASP A 401 10.70 7.94 6.82
C ASP A 401 9.29 8.08 7.40
N GLY A 402 8.82 9.33 7.61
CA GLY A 402 7.52 9.60 8.23
C GLY A 402 7.45 9.17 9.70
N LEU A 403 8.59 8.99 10.37
CA LEU A 403 8.69 8.52 11.74
C LEU A 403 8.97 9.67 12.73
N PRO A 404 8.39 9.65 13.93
CA PRO A 404 8.56 10.71 14.92
C PRO A 404 9.88 10.58 15.71
N TYR A 405 11.03 10.69 15.03
CA TYR A 405 12.35 10.45 15.64
C TYR A 405 12.61 11.33 16.87
N TYR A 406 12.13 12.56 16.91
CA TYR A 406 12.26 13.41 18.11
C TYR A 406 11.57 12.79 19.33
N SER A 407 10.38 12.21 19.17
CA SER A 407 9.70 11.48 20.25
C SER A 407 10.47 10.23 20.69
N TYR A 408 11.17 9.58 19.78
CA TYR A 408 12.01 8.42 20.11
C TYR A 408 13.28 8.83 20.87
N ILE A 409 13.84 10.00 20.56
CA ILE A 409 14.95 10.61 21.32
C ILE A 409 14.49 10.95 22.73
N ASP A 410 13.35 11.62 22.88
CA ASP A 410 12.79 12.00 24.21
C ASP A 410 12.51 10.77 25.09
N ARG A 411 12.17 9.63 24.47
CA ARG A 411 11.94 8.36 25.17
C ARG A 411 13.21 7.53 25.41
N GLY A 412 14.35 7.98 24.92
CA GLY A 412 15.62 7.28 25.11
C GLY A 412 15.84 6.05 24.22
N PHE A 413 15.03 5.84 23.18
CA PHE A 413 15.19 4.72 22.25
C PHE A 413 16.27 4.96 21.21
N MET A 414 16.62 6.21 20.95
CA MET A 414 17.68 6.60 20.06
C MET A 414 18.37 7.88 20.52
N SER A 415 19.57 8.13 20.01
CA SER A 415 20.33 9.34 20.29
C SER A 415 20.86 9.97 19.00
N PRO A 416 20.87 11.33 18.91
CA PRO A 416 21.70 12.00 17.92
C PRO A 416 23.17 11.67 18.13
N SER A 417 23.94 11.48 17.06
CA SER A 417 25.35 11.13 17.14
C SER A 417 26.18 11.87 16.10
N GLY A 418 27.31 12.43 16.50
CA GLY A 418 28.12 13.24 15.63
C GLY A 418 27.36 14.40 14.97
N ASP A 419 27.82 14.87 13.82
CA ASP A 419 27.15 15.92 13.05
C ASP A 419 26.59 15.34 11.72
N ASN A 420 27.45 15.11 10.73
CA ASN A 420 27.08 14.55 9.42
C ASN A 420 27.26 13.02 9.31
N PHE A 421 27.97 12.42 10.23
CA PHE A 421 28.26 11.00 10.34
C PHE A 421 28.05 10.55 11.76
N VAL A 422 27.64 9.29 11.96
CA VAL A 422 27.55 8.69 13.28
C VAL A 422 28.96 8.58 13.89
N ASP A 423 29.14 9.09 15.11
CA ASP A 423 30.33 8.85 15.91
C ASP A 423 30.17 7.49 16.62
N TYR A 424 30.89 6.48 16.14
CA TYR A 424 30.79 5.14 16.72
C TYR A 424 31.25 5.04 18.17
N HIS A 425 31.91 6.08 18.69
CA HIS A 425 32.24 6.17 20.11
C HIS A 425 30.97 6.26 20.98
N ASP A 426 29.87 6.79 20.46
CA ASP A 426 28.57 6.78 21.15
C ASP A 426 28.02 5.37 21.32
N CYS A 427 28.20 4.50 20.30
CA CYS A 427 27.84 3.08 20.38
C CYS A 427 28.71 2.35 21.42
N TYR A 428 30.04 2.63 21.44
CA TYR A 428 30.96 2.13 22.47
C TYR A 428 30.50 2.56 23.87
N ASN A 429 30.19 3.84 24.07
CA ASN A 429 29.76 4.36 25.37
C ASN A 429 28.46 3.68 25.85
N TRP A 430 27.52 3.41 24.93
CA TRP A 430 26.31 2.69 25.30
C TRP A 430 26.60 1.27 25.80
N MET A 431 27.49 0.55 25.15
CA MET A 431 27.95 -0.78 25.60
C MET A 431 28.63 -0.73 26.95
N VAL A 432 29.49 0.28 27.17
CA VAL A 432 30.20 0.48 28.47
C VAL A 432 29.20 0.82 29.57
N ASN A 433 28.18 1.66 29.28
CA ASN A 433 27.12 2.04 30.24
C ASN A 433 26.29 0.82 30.67
N LEU A 434 25.99 -0.13 29.78
CA LEU A 434 25.33 -1.38 30.17
C LEU A 434 26.09 -2.08 31.30
N VAL A 435 27.43 -2.08 31.23
CA VAL A 435 28.29 -2.72 32.26
C VAL A 435 28.43 -1.85 33.51
N GLN A 436 28.73 -0.56 33.36
CA GLN A 436 29.10 0.32 34.48
C GLN A 436 27.92 0.84 35.27
N GLU A 437 26.82 1.17 34.60
CA GLU A 437 25.63 1.75 35.23
C GLU A 437 24.60 0.69 35.62
N TYR A 438 24.37 -0.29 34.72
CA TYR A 438 23.32 -1.28 34.92
C TYR A 438 23.80 -2.65 35.33
N GLU A 439 25.14 -2.87 35.36
CA GLU A 439 25.75 -4.17 35.68
C GLU A 439 25.23 -5.32 34.80
N ILE A 440 24.91 -5.03 33.53
CA ILE A 440 24.52 -5.99 32.50
C ILE A 440 25.80 -6.37 31.73
N LEU A 441 26.13 -7.66 31.70
CA LEU A 441 27.47 -8.13 31.33
C LEU A 441 27.47 -8.86 29.99
N PRO A 442 27.87 -8.22 28.85
CA PRO A 442 27.99 -8.89 27.56
C PRO A 442 29.13 -9.94 27.56
N LEU A 443 28.75 -11.20 27.35
CA LEU A 443 29.70 -12.32 27.24
C LEU A 443 30.34 -12.39 25.86
N LYS A 444 29.56 -12.06 24.83
CA LYS A 444 29.99 -12.00 23.43
C LYS A 444 29.29 -10.83 22.72
N VAL A 445 30.00 -10.22 21.77
CA VAL A 445 29.47 -9.13 20.94
C VAL A 445 29.64 -9.51 19.47
N GLY A 446 28.52 -9.72 18.75
CA GLY A 446 28.52 -9.95 17.32
C GLY A 446 28.49 -8.64 16.52
N TYR A 447 29.21 -8.58 15.42
CA TYR A 447 29.20 -7.41 14.54
C TYR A 447 29.35 -7.80 13.06
N ASP A 448 28.79 -6.97 12.15
CA ASP A 448 29.01 -7.21 10.72
C ASP A 448 30.50 -7.08 10.37
N ARG A 449 31.02 -8.07 9.66
CA ARG A 449 32.42 -8.16 9.18
C ARG A 449 32.94 -6.88 8.52
N TYR A 450 32.09 -6.08 7.91
CA TYR A 450 32.47 -4.85 7.22
C TYR A 450 32.40 -3.61 8.12
N SER A 451 32.18 -3.78 9.41
CA SER A 451 32.10 -2.72 10.41
C SER A 451 33.44 -2.03 10.68
N ALA A 452 33.38 -0.87 11.33
CA ALA A 452 34.55 -0.05 11.63
C ALA A 452 35.52 -0.74 12.59
N GLN A 453 36.72 -1.09 12.13
CA GLN A 453 37.73 -1.84 12.89
C GLN A 453 38.17 -1.13 14.17
N TYR A 454 38.17 0.23 14.20
CA TYR A 454 38.62 0.95 15.42
C TYR A 454 37.61 0.80 16.58
N LEU A 455 36.29 0.80 16.30
CA LEU A 455 35.28 0.52 17.33
C LEU A 455 35.53 -0.87 17.97
N ILE A 456 35.80 -1.86 17.15
CA ILE A 456 36.07 -3.22 17.62
C ILE A 456 37.32 -3.29 18.48
N GLN A 457 38.37 -2.56 18.10
CA GLN A 457 39.58 -2.46 18.91
C GLN A 457 39.31 -1.80 20.28
N ASP A 458 38.49 -0.77 20.33
CA ASP A 458 38.11 -0.10 21.59
C ASP A 458 37.27 -1.03 22.48
N LEU A 459 36.31 -1.78 21.89
CA LEU A 459 35.52 -2.78 22.62
C LEU A 459 36.42 -3.91 23.19
N ASP A 460 37.32 -4.46 22.40
CA ASP A 460 38.27 -5.49 22.83
C ASP A 460 39.21 -4.95 23.93
N ALA A 461 39.68 -3.70 23.80
CA ALA A 461 40.53 -3.05 24.80
C ALA A 461 39.81 -2.82 26.13
N PHE A 462 38.50 -2.60 26.14
CA PHE A 462 37.69 -2.53 27.35
C PHE A 462 37.51 -3.90 28.02
N GLY A 463 37.60 -4.99 27.24
CA GLY A 463 37.46 -6.36 27.73
C GLY A 463 36.25 -7.11 27.21
N PHE A 464 35.52 -6.55 26.22
CA PHE A 464 34.48 -7.29 25.49
C PHE A 464 35.12 -8.38 24.60
N HIS A 465 34.39 -9.47 24.38
CA HIS A 465 34.78 -10.52 23.46
C HIS A 465 33.97 -10.38 22.17
N THR A 466 34.56 -9.77 21.16
CA THR A 466 33.93 -9.51 19.86
C THR A 466 34.13 -10.65 18.88
N ASP A 467 33.19 -10.85 17.95
CA ASP A 467 33.27 -11.86 16.88
C ASP A 467 32.53 -11.38 15.62
N ASP A 468 33.15 -11.57 14.46
CA ASP A 468 32.58 -11.15 13.20
C ASP A 468 31.48 -12.09 12.69
N VAL A 469 30.40 -11.50 12.22
CA VAL A 469 29.25 -12.17 11.63
C VAL A 469 29.17 -11.83 10.15
N PHE A 470 28.96 -12.82 9.31
CA PHE A 470 28.68 -12.62 7.90
C PHE A 470 27.16 -12.53 7.69
N GLN A 471 26.68 -11.35 7.28
CA GLN A 471 25.25 -11.08 7.05
C GLN A 471 24.82 -11.57 5.66
N GLY A 472 24.50 -12.85 5.53
CA GLY A 472 24.11 -13.49 4.29
C GLY A 472 23.06 -14.59 4.48
N ASP A 473 23.00 -15.54 3.54
CA ASP A 473 22.10 -16.69 3.62
C ASP A 473 22.46 -17.72 4.72
N ASN A 474 23.62 -17.54 5.36
CA ASN A 474 24.05 -18.28 6.55
C ASN A 474 23.26 -17.90 7.81
N LEU A 475 22.62 -16.74 7.87
CA LEU A 475 21.75 -16.33 8.97
C LEU A 475 20.38 -17.04 8.96
N TRP A 476 20.06 -17.75 7.88
CA TRP A 476 18.74 -18.39 7.72
C TRP A 476 18.33 -19.31 8.88
N PRO A 477 19.19 -20.18 9.41
CA PRO A 477 18.83 -21.01 10.57
C PRO A 477 18.50 -20.17 11.82
N ILE A 478 19.24 -19.10 12.07
CA ILE A 478 19.00 -18.18 13.20
C ILE A 478 17.66 -17.43 13.01
N MET A 479 17.37 -17.00 11.79
CA MET A 479 16.09 -16.37 11.47
C MET A 479 14.91 -17.32 11.72
N GLN A 480 15.04 -18.60 11.35
CA GLN A 480 13.98 -19.59 11.58
C GLN A 480 13.80 -19.90 13.08
N GLU A 481 14.88 -19.98 13.85
CA GLU A 481 14.83 -20.15 15.30
C GLU A 481 14.13 -18.95 15.96
N LEU A 482 14.54 -17.73 15.61
CA LEU A 482 13.94 -16.48 16.12
C LEU A 482 12.45 -16.40 15.77
N GLU A 483 12.06 -16.74 14.54
CA GLU A 483 10.65 -16.79 14.13
C GLU A 483 9.84 -17.76 15.00
N GLY A 484 10.38 -18.93 15.31
CA GLY A 484 9.77 -19.90 16.22
C GLY A 484 9.57 -19.31 17.63
N VAL A 485 10.64 -18.75 18.21
CA VAL A 485 10.62 -18.13 19.54
C VAL A 485 9.61 -16.97 19.60
N MET A 486 9.52 -16.15 18.55
CA MET A 486 8.54 -15.05 18.47
C MET A 486 7.09 -15.56 18.42
N LYS A 487 6.80 -16.60 17.63
CA LYS A 487 5.48 -17.22 17.54
C LYS A 487 5.04 -17.83 18.87
N ASP A 488 5.98 -18.38 19.63
CA ASP A 488 5.73 -18.97 20.95
C ASP A 488 5.66 -17.92 22.07
N GLY A 489 5.89 -16.62 21.77
CA GLY A 489 5.92 -15.53 22.76
C GLY A 489 7.11 -15.60 23.70
N GLY A 490 8.15 -16.34 23.35
CA GLY A 490 9.36 -16.56 24.13
C GLY A 490 10.39 -15.39 24.11
N ILE A 491 10.00 -14.23 23.52
CA ILE A 491 10.84 -13.05 23.43
C ILE A 491 10.03 -11.77 23.73
N ASN A 492 10.69 -10.75 24.26
CA ASN A 492 10.11 -9.42 24.50
C ASN A 492 11.07 -8.35 23.94
N PHE A 493 10.54 -7.46 23.09
CA PHE A 493 11.29 -6.34 22.51
C PHE A 493 11.04 -5.00 23.23
N GLY A 494 10.31 -5.04 24.33
CA GLY A 494 9.92 -3.81 25.01
C GLY A 494 8.88 -3.00 24.24
N ASP A 495 8.74 -1.75 24.61
CA ASP A 495 7.88 -0.76 23.97
C ASP A 495 8.62 0.15 22.97
N ASN A 496 9.84 -0.26 22.56
CA ASN A 496 10.63 0.46 21.58
C ASN A 496 10.04 0.35 20.17
N GLN A 497 9.45 1.45 19.70
CA GLN A 497 8.76 1.50 18.42
C GLN A 497 9.68 1.40 17.21
N ILE A 498 10.99 1.69 17.37
CA ILE A 498 11.96 1.60 16.26
C ILE A 498 12.23 0.13 15.94
N ILE A 499 12.54 -0.71 16.93
CA ILE A 499 12.78 -2.14 16.68
C ILE A 499 11.50 -2.82 16.15
N LYS A 500 10.32 -2.42 16.65
CA LYS A 500 9.04 -2.90 16.14
C LYS A 500 8.87 -2.57 14.65
N ALA A 501 9.15 -1.33 14.24
CA ALA A 501 9.11 -0.92 12.85
C ALA A 501 10.12 -1.71 11.99
N HIS A 502 11.34 -1.95 12.49
CA HIS A 502 12.36 -2.72 11.80
C HIS A 502 11.96 -4.18 11.62
N LEU A 503 11.30 -4.81 12.59
CA LEU A 503 10.74 -6.16 12.46
C LEU A 503 9.64 -6.23 11.39
N LEU A 504 8.75 -5.24 11.35
CA LEU A 504 7.70 -5.12 10.32
C LEU A 504 8.27 -4.85 8.93
N ASN A 505 9.41 -4.18 8.84
CA ASN A 505 10.12 -3.84 7.60
C ASN A 505 11.05 -4.97 7.10
N ALA A 506 11.24 -6.00 7.90
CA ALA A 506 12.08 -7.14 7.54
C ALA A 506 11.37 -8.07 6.55
N ALA A 507 12.08 -8.45 5.49
CA ALA A 507 11.61 -9.37 4.47
C ALA A 507 12.64 -10.46 4.19
N VAL A 508 12.19 -11.57 3.59
CA VAL A 508 13.04 -12.69 3.23
C VAL A 508 13.06 -12.87 1.72
N LYS A 509 14.26 -12.86 1.15
CA LYS A 509 14.49 -13.25 -0.24
C LYS A 509 15.05 -14.67 -0.28
N MET A 510 14.23 -15.61 -0.77
CA MET A 510 14.65 -17.02 -0.90
C MET A 510 15.64 -17.21 -2.05
N ASN A 511 16.73 -17.91 -1.78
CA ASN A 511 17.59 -18.51 -2.79
C ASN A 511 17.08 -19.93 -3.06
N VAL A 512 16.38 -20.11 -4.19
CA VAL A 512 15.74 -21.38 -4.54
C VAL A 512 16.75 -22.52 -4.72
N GLU A 513 17.95 -22.21 -5.23
CA GLU A 513 19.01 -23.21 -5.46
C GLU A 513 19.58 -23.76 -4.16
N ARG A 514 19.70 -22.91 -3.14
CA ARG A 514 20.30 -23.29 -1.83
C ARG A 514 19.23 -23.63 -0.78
N GLY A 515 17.95 -23.39 -1.05
CA GLY A 515 16.88 -23.58 -0.07
C GLY A 515 17.01 -22.69 1.18
N ARG A 516 17.70 -21.54 1.07
CA ARG A 516 17.97 -20.61 2.18
C ARG A 516 17.46 -19.22 1.86
N GLY A 517 16.90 -18.55 2.87
CA GLY A 517 16.51 -17.16 2.82
C GLY A 517 17.64 -16.23 3.28
N ARG A 518 17.62 -15.00 2.83
CA ARG A 518 18.41 -13.90 3.38
C ARG A 518 17.52 -12.75 3.78
N LEU A 519 17.89 -12.04 4.83
CA LEU A 519 17.25 -10.81 5.26
C LEU A 519 17.40 -9.74 4.18
N VAL A 520 16.32 -9.06 3.86
CA VAL A 520 16.30 -7.90 2.96
C VAL A 520 15.30 -6.87 3.47
N LYS A 521 15.45 -5.62 3.05
CA LYS A 521 14.47 -4.56 3.32
C LYS A 521 13.20 -4.80 2.51
N LEU A 522 12.05 -4.58 3.12
CA LEU A 522 10.74 -4.72 2.48
C LEU A 522 10.54 -3.70 1.35
N SER A 523 11.03 -2.48 1.55
CA SER A 523 11.07 -1.39 0.56
C SER A 523 12.44 -0.70 0.57
N PRO A 524 12.80 0.05 -0.47
CA PRO A 524 14.11 0.74 -0.54
C PRO A 524 14.38 1.70 0.62
N ASN A 525 13.34 2.34 1.16
CA ASN A 525 13.45 3.30 2.27
C ASN A 525 13.21 2.66 3.65
N ALA A 526 12.96 1.36 3.69
CA ALA A 526 12.75 0.65 4.95
C ALA A 526 14.07 0.48 5.72
N HIS A 527 14.00 0.55 7.03
CA HIS A 527 15.10 0.28 7.95
C HIS A 527 14.92 -1.08 8.60
N ILE A 528 16.01 -1.85 8.69
CA ILE A 528 16.08 -3.18 9.33
C ILE A 528 17.31 -3.35 10.23
N ASP A 529 18.04 -2.28 10.47
CA ASP A 529 19.34 -2.26 11.13
C ASP A 529 19.27 -2.89 12.55
N GLY A 530 18.18 -2.62 13.28
CA GLY A 530 17.95 -3.27 14.58
C GLY A 530 17.74 -4.79 14.49
N VAL A 531 17.15 -5.27 13.40
CA VAL A 531 17.02 -6.71 13.15
C VAL A 531 18.37 -7.32 12.78
N ALA A 532 19.19 -6.61 12.00
CA ALA A 532 20.54 -7.04 11.66
C ALA A 532 21.41 -7.16 12.92
N ALA A 533 21.44 -6.13 13.79
CA ALA A 533 22.13 -6.19 15.07
C ALA A 533 21.62 -7.34 15.96
N LEU A 534 20.33 -7.59 16.01
CA LEU A 534 19.75 -8.72 16.74
C LEU A 534 20.23 -10.07 16.21
N LEU A 535 20.26 -10.24 14.89
CA LEU A 535 20.75 -11.48 14.28
C LEU A 535 22.23 -11.69 14.51
N ASP A 536 23.05 -10.62 14.59
CA ASP A 536 24.45 -10.69 14.95
C ASP A 536 24.62 -11.18 16.41
N ALA A 537 23.83 -10.63 17.35
CA ALA A 537 23.81 -11.11 18.73
C ALA A 537 23.41 -12.58 18.85
N LEU A 538 22.34 -12.99 18.18
CA LEU A 538 21.85 -14.38 18.23
C LEU A 538 22.81 -15.36 17.53
N THR A 539 23.53 -14.90 16.51
CA THR A 539 24.54 -15.72 15.83
C THR A 539 25.71 -16.05 16.77
N VAL A 540 26.24 -15.08 17.49
CA VAL A 540 27.31 -15.33 18.48
C VAL A 540 26.79 -16.15 19.67
N ARG A 541 25.53 -15.94 20.09
CA ARG A 541 24.87 -16.80 21.08
C ARG A 541 24.86 -18.26 20.65
N ALA A 542 24.41 -18.54 19.43
CA ALA A 542 24.35 -19.90 18.89
C ALA A 542 25.76 -20.52 18.74
N LYS A 543 26.73 -19.74 18.21
CA LYS A 543 28.12 -20.19 17.99
C LYS A 543 28.80 -20.58 19.28
N TYR A 544 28.62 -19.85 20.36
CA TYR A 544 29.29 -20.04 21.65
C TYR A 544 28.37 -20.64 22.73
N TYR A 545 27.18 -21.16 22.35
CA TYR A 545 26.17 -21.63 23.29
C TYR A 545 26.71 -22.62 24.34
N SER A 546 27.55 -23.57 23.94
CA SER A 546 28.17 -24.54 24.87
C SER A 546 29.09 -23.94 25.92
N GLU A 547 29.63 -22.73 25.67
CA GLU A 547 30.55 -22.03 26.58
C GLU A 547 29.80 -21.11 27.55
N ILE A 548 28.70 -20.47 27.08
CA ILE A 548 28.09 -19.36 27.80
C ILE A 548 26.68 -19.64 28.34
N ASN A 549 26.06 -20.77 27.99
CA ASN A 549 24.64 -21.03 28.32
C ASN A 549 24.35 -21.08 29.83
N GLU A 550 25.30 -21.59 30.64
CA GLU A 550 25.12 -21.62 32.09
C GLU A 550 25.17 -20.23 32.70
N GLN A 551 26.00 -19.34 32.15
CA GLN A 551 26.09 -17.94 32.59
C GLN A 551 24.89 -17.13 32.14
N LEU A 552 24.37 -17.35 30.90
CA LEU A 552 23.22 -16.65 30.39
C LEU A 552 21.92 -16.94 31.16
N LYS A 553 21.83 -18.07 31.87
CA LYS A 553 20.67 -18.49 32.67
C LYS A 553 20.73 -18.05 34.13
N ASN A 554 21.86 -17.51 34.56
CA ASN A 554 22.07 -16.98 35.89
C ASN A 554 21.91 -15.46 35.89
#